data_f5229616c5046dbb24c2c91bccd1a145
#
_entry.id   f5229616c5046dbb24c2c91bccd1a145
#
_cell.length_a   1.000
_cell.length_b   1.000
_cell.length_c   1.000
_cell.angle_alpha   90.00
_cell.angle_beta   90.00
_cell.angle_gamma   90.00
#
_symmetry.space_group_name_H-M   'P 1'
#
loop_
_entity.id
_entity.type
_entity.pdbx_description
1 polymer ?
#
loop_
_entity_poly.entity_id
_entity_poly.type
_entity_poly.pdbx_seq_one_letter_code
_entity_poly.pdbx_strand_id
1 'polypeptide(L)'
;IHYNLIRMGTLREDLDEYYLRESGLANGHLGSMNLTNPDKNIVYSSSILGNNLGVGCGFALGNKLTNPKGVVFIQTGDGGIEEGSFYESLLFLKSNNLPSIIIVENNDWSLGTQIHERRANINLAKMAESLEIDYLFLEENDPFEYKDSLQNARINASKNNKPLLVEVKLTTLGYWHLTNEENPDGKFINYHAGPALKVADALKKVYPLIEASNADPLFTLQKYLPLEQLVDISDELLIKLQKEIS
;
A
#
# COMPACT_ATOMS: atom_id res chain seq x y z
N ILE A 1 2.14 -4.84 -7.24
CA ILE A 1 1.94 -6.31 -7.18
C ILE A 1 0.75 -6.66 -6.29
N HIS A 2 0.71 -6.27 -5.01
CA HIS A 2 -0.33 -6.70 -4.06
C HIS A 2 -1.76 -6.43 -4.54
N TYR A 3 -2.03 -5.24 -5.06
CA TYR A 3 -3.36 -4.87 -5.54
C TYR A 3 -3.78 -5.68 -6.77
N ASN A 4 -2.86 -5.90 -7.71
CA ASN A 4 -3.10 -6.72 -8.88
C ASN A 4 -3.39 -8.16 -8.46
N LEU A 5 -2.56 -8.74 -7.58
CA LEU A 5 -2.77 -10.10 -7.07
C LEU A 5 -4.16 -10.28 -6.43
N ILE A 6 -4.57 -9.33 -5.57
CA ILE A 6 -5.89 -9.37 -4.92
C ILE A 6 -7.02 -9.27 -5.94
N ARG A 7 -6.87 -8.42 -6.97
CA ARG A 7 -7.91 -8.17 -7.98
C ARG A 7 -7.99 -9.22 -9.06
N MET A 8 -6.87 -9.84 -9.44
CA MET A 8 -6.79 -10.86 -10.49
C MET A 8 -6.75 -12.28 -9.92
N GLY A 9 -6.22 -12.44 -8.71
CA GLY A 9 -5.97 -13.75 -8.11
C GLY A 9 -4.81 -14.52 -8.76
N THR A 10 -3.94 -13.84 -9.49
CA THR A 10 -2.75 -14.38 -10.16
C THR A 10 -1.65 -13.33 -10.22
N LEU A 11 -0.39 -13.77 -10.22
CA LEU A 11 0.79 -12.92 -10.43
C LEU A 11 1.33 -13.00 -11.87
N ARG A 12 0.75 -13.83 -12.73
CA ARG A 12 1.35 -14.13 -14.02
C ARG A 12 1.62 -12.91 -14.88
N GLU A 13 0.62 -12.05 -15.07
CA GLU A 13 0.74 -10.85 -15.88
C GLU A 13 1.69 -9.80 -15.25
N ASP A 14 1.71 -9.70 -13.90
CA ASP A 14 2.67 -8.85 -13.18
C ASP A 14 4.11 -9.33 -13.38
N LEU A 15 4.34 -10.64 -13.29
CA LEU A 15 5.66 -11.25 -13.52
C LEU A 15 6.10 -11.09 -14.96
N ASP A 16 5.19 -11.27 -15.90
CA ASP A 16 5.49 -11.09 -17.33
C ASP A 16 5.86 -9.62 -17.62
N GLU A 17 5.18 -8.65 -17.01
CA GLU A 17 5.56 -7.24 -17.10
C GLU A 17 6.92 -6.98 -16.44
N TYR A 18 7.16 -7.57 -15.26
CA TYR A 18 8.44 -7.45 -14.56
C TYR A 18 9.61 -7.96 -15.42
N TYR A 19 9.40 -9.04 -16.17
CA TYR A 19 10.38 -9.62 -17.08
C TYR A 19 10.35 -9.02 -18.49
N LEU A 20 9.61 -7.93 -18.69
CA LEU A 20 9.50 -7.21 -19.97
C LEU A 20 8.98 -8.12 -21.11
N ARG A 21 8.03 -9.00 -20.80
CA ARG A 21 7.38 -9.88 -21.78
C ARG A 21 6.16 -9.20 -22.40
N GLU A 22 5.88 -9.52 -23.65
CA GLU A 22 4.71 -8.99 -24.38
C GLU A 22 3.37 -9.39 -23.73
N SER A 23 3.33 -10.49 -22.98
CA SER A 23 2.18 -10.95 -22.20
C SER A 23 1.96 -10.21 -20.88
N GLY A 24 2.82 -9.26 -20.53
CA GLY A 24 2.69 -8.44 -19.34
C GLY A 24 1.58 -7.39 -19.41
N LEU A 25 1.22 -6.79 -18.27
CA LEU A 25 0.12 -5.82 -18.10
C LEU A 25 0.18 -4.63 -19.08
N ALA A 26 1.37 -4.23 -19.47
CA ALA A 26 1.63 -3.15 -20.43
C ALA A 26 2.53 -3.61 -21.58
N ASN A 27 2.40 -4.86 -22.00
CA ASN A 27 3.19 -5.48 -23.06
C ASN A 27 4.70 -5.41 -22.82
N GLY A 28 5.14 -5.47 -21.56
CA GLY A 28 6.55 -5.39 -21.18
C GLY A 28 7.19 -4.00 -21.27
N HIS A 29 6.40 -2.95 -21.36
CA HIS A 29 6.92 -1.58 -21.54
C HIS A 29 7.15 -0.81 -20.22
N LEU A 30 6.51 -1.18 -19.12
CA LEU A 30 6.55 -0.44 -17.86
C LEU A 30 7.50 -1.01 -16.82
N GLY A 31 7.89 -2.26 -16.93
CA GLY A 31 8.82 -2.92 -16.02
C GLY A 31 8.23 -3.10 -14.60
N SER A 32 9.12 -3.26 -13.62
CA SER A 32 8.76 -3.71 -12.27
C SER A 32 8.09 -2.67 -11.37
N MET A 33 8.14 -1.39 -11.72
CA MET A 33 7.74 -0.30 -10.82
C MET A 33 6.43 0.37 -11.18
N ASN A 34 5.91 0.15 -12.38
CA ASN A 34 4.73 0.82 -12.89
C ASN A 34 3.69 -0.21 -13.34
N LEU A 35 3.18 -0.98 -12.39
CA LEU A 35 2.25 -2.08 -12.62
C LEU A 35 0.81 -1.56 -12.61
N THR A 36 0.36 -0.98 -13.71
CA THR A 36 -1.02 -0.52 -13.91
C THR A 36 -1.89 -1.65 -14.45
N ASN A 37 -3.16 -1.66 -14.05
CA ASN A 37 -4.17 -2.59 -14.57
C ASN A 37 -5.54 -1.87 -14.65
N PRO A 38 -5.79 -1.08 -15.70
CA PRO A 38 -7.01 -0.30 -15.84
C PRO A 38 -8.28 -1.15 -15.81
N ASP A 39 -8.25 -2.36 -16.38
CA ASP A 39 -9.39 -3.28 -16.39
C ASP A 39 -9.80 -3.74 -14.98
N LYS A 40 -8.88 -3.65 -14.03
CA LYS A 40 -9.12 -3.93 -12.61
C LYS A 40 -9.26 -2.65 -11.77
N ASN A 41 -9.36 -1.49 -12.42
CA ASN A 41 -9.41 -0.17 -11.79
C ASN A 41 -8.13 0.18 -11.00
N ILE A 42 -6.99 -0.37 -11.39
CA ILE A 42 -5.67 0.02 -10.91
C ILE A 42 -5.04 0.88 -12.02
N VAL A 43 -5.45 2.13 -12.05
CA VAL A 43 -5.23 3.01 -13.20
C VAL A 43 -3.86 3.65 -13.25
N TYR A 44 -3.16 3.71 -12.11
CA TYR A 44 -1.83 4.29 -12.03
C TYR A 44 -1.02 3.74 -10.88
N SER A 45 0.24 3.47 -11.15
CA SER A 45 1.25 3.12 -10.17
C SER A 45 2.58 3.74 -10.60
N SER A 46 3.38 4.21 -9.66
CA SER A 46 4.65 4.88 -9.94
C SER A 46 5.66 4.66 -8.82
N SER A 47 6.94 4.59 -9.15
CA SER A 47 8.04 4.62 -8.21
C SER A 47 8.45 6.03 -7.80
N ILE A 48 7.93 7.06 -8.46
CA ILE A 48 8.22 8.46 -8.17
C ILE A 48 7.30 8.92 -7.05
N LEU A 49 7.87 9.28 -5.90
CA LEU A 49 7.11 9.74 -4.73
C LEU A 49 6.24 10.95 -5.08
N GLY A 50 5.02 10.96 -4.60
CA GLY A 50 4.07 12.05 -4.78
C GLY A 50 3.42 12.14 -6.17
N ASN A 51 3.95 11.46 -7.18
CA ASN A 51 3.47 11.60 -8.57
C ASN A 51 2.02 11.10 -8.75
N ASN A 52 1.64 10.05 -8.04
CA ASN A 52 0.29 9.49 -8.08
C ASN A 52 -0.79 10.43 -7.52
N LEU A 53 -0.42 11.38 -6.68
CA LEU A 53 -1.35 12.33 -6.05
C LEU A 53 -1.99 13.25 -7.10
N GLY A 54 -1.18 13.91 -7.93
CA GLY A 54 -1.69 14.74 -9.02
C GLY A 54 -2.49 13.95 -10.06
N VAL A 55 -2.04 12.73 -10.40
CA VAL A 55 -2.77 11.83 -11.29
C VAL A 55 -4.13 11.46 -10.69
N GLY A 56 -4.17 11.12 -9.40
CA GLY A 56 -5.41 10.84 -8.67
C GLY A 56 -6.39 12.02 -8.66
N CYS A 57 -5.89 13.25 -8.55
CA CYS A 57 -6.69 14.46 -8.69
C CYS A 57 -7.35 14.56 -10.08
N GLY A 58 -6.60 14.24 -11.13
CA GLY A 58 -7.10 14.21 -12.50
C GLY A 58 -8.23 13.18 -12.68
N PHE A 59 -8.05 11.97 -12.15
CA PHE A 59 -9.10 10.94 -12.16
C PHE A 59 -10.33 11.36 -11.35
N ALA A 60 -10.16 11.97 -10.19
CA ALA A 60 -11.27 12.46 -9.38
C ALA A 60 -12.07 13.54 -10.09
N LEU A 61 -11.38 14.46 -10.79
CA LEU A 61 -12.03 15.48 -11.63
C LEU A 61 -12.76 14.83 -12.83
N GLY A 62 -12.14 13.87 -13.50
CA GLY A 62 -12.77 13.12 -14.59
C GLY A 62 -14.02 12.36 -14.13
N ASN A 63 -13.99 11.72 -12.98
CA ASN A 63 -15.14 11.04 -12.39
C ASN A 63 -16.31 12.00 -12.13
N LYS A 64 -16.05 13.24 -11.71
CA LYS A 64 -17.11 14.24 -11.51
C LYS A 64 -17.95 14.46 -12.79
N LEU A 65 -17.35 14.27 -13.95
CA LEU A 65 -18.01 14.47 -15.25
C LEU A 65 -18.65 13.18 -15.80
N THR A 66 -18.02 12.03 -15.58
CA THR A 66 -18.38 10.75 -16.22
C THR A 66 -19.02 9.75 -15.28
N ASN A 67 -18.61 9.75 -14.01
CA ASN A 67 -19.10 8.85 -12.96
C ASN A 67 -19.17 9.57 -11.61
N PRO A 68 -20.13 10.47 -11.39
CA PRO A 68 -20.17 11.34 -10.21
C PRO A 68 -20.28 10.61 -8.86
N LYS A 69 -20.59 9.31 -8.87
CA LYS A 69 -20.57 8.44 -7.67
C LYS A 69 -19.24 7.70 -7.49
N GLY A 70 -18.35 7.81 -8.44
CA GLY A 70 -17.03 7.20 -8.38
C GLY A 70 -16.17 7.86 -7.30
N VAL A 71 -15.42 7.06 -6.55
CA VAL A 71 -14.46 7.53 -5.56
C VAL A 71 -13.07 7.06 -5.96
N VAL A 72 -12.11 7.98 -5.97
CA VAL A 72 -10.71 7.65 -6.27
C VAL A 72 -9.97 7.38 -4.98
N PHE A 73 -9.34 6.21 -4.89
CA PHE A 73 -8.38 5.88 -3.84
C PHE A 73 -6.99 6.29 -4.32
N ILE A 74 -6.32 7.12 -3.54
CA ILE A 74 -4.97 7.61 -3.81
C ILE A 74 -4.10 7.17 -2.65
N GLN A 75 -3.18 6.23 -2.88
CA GLN A 75 -2.34 5.68 -1.83
C GLN A 75 -0.94 6.26 -1.91
N THR A 76 -0.40 6.65 -0.78
CA THR A 76 0.96 7.16 -0.65
C THR A 76 1.57 6.69 0.69
N GLY A 77 2.87 6.87 0.87
CA GLY A 77 3.56 6.57 2.13
C GLY A 77 3.95 7.84 2.89
N ASP A 78 4.53 7.65 4.07
CA ASP A 78 5.05 8.71 4.93
C ASP A 78 6.17 9.54 4.27
N GLY A 79 6.94 8.95 3.35
CA GLY A 79 7.89 9.68 2.51
C GLY A 79 7.20 10.46 1.39
N GLY A 80 6.11 9.93 0.83
CA GLY A 80 5.38 10.60 -0.25
C GLY A 80 4.66 11.87 0.17
N ILE A 81 4.31 12.01 1.46
CA ILE A 81 3.70 13.23 1.99
C ILE A 81 4.72 14.39 2.20
N GLU A 82 6.00 14.13 2.00
CA GLU A 82 7.05 15.16 2.01
C GLU A 82 7.08 15.97 0.72
N GLU A 83 6.47 15.42 -0.35
CA GLU A 83 6.40 16.09 -1.64
C GLU A 83 5.34 17.20 -1.63
N GLY A 84 5.66 18.32 -2.29
CA GLY A 84 4.74 19.46 -2.41
C GLY A 84 3.39 19.09 -3.04
N SER A 85 3.41 18.12 -3.97
CA SER A 85 2.21 17.57 -4.62
C SER A 85 1.16 17.01 -3.65
N PHE A 86 1.56 16.57 -2.45
CA PHE A 86 0.63 16.10 -1.44
C PHE A 86 -0.30 17.25 -0.97
N TYR A 87 0.30 18.37 -0.60
CA TYR A 87 -0.43 19.54 -0.11
C TYR A 87 -1.31 20.17 -1.19
N GLU A 88 -0.76 20.29 -2.39
CA GLU A 88 -1.49 20.80 -3.56
C GLU A 88 -2.68 19.92 -3.88
N SER A 89 -2.52 18.59 -3.82
CA SER A 89 -3.59 17.63 -4.09
C SER A 89 -4.71 17.71 -3.06
N LEU A 90 -4.39 17.80 -1.77
CA LEU A 90 -5.41 17.98 -0.73
C LEU A 90 -6.24 19.25 -0.98
N LEU A 91 -5.56 20.36 -1.24
CA LEU A 91 -6.22 21.63 -1.52
C LEU A 91 -7.08 21.55 -2.81
N PHE A 92 -6.56 20.95 -3.87
CA PHE A 92 -7.28 20.78 -5.13
C PHE A 92 -8.54 19.94 -4.98
N LEU A 93 -8.43 18.77 -4.32
CA LEU A 93 -9.54 17.86 -4.09
C LEU A 93 -10.65 18.51 -3.25
N LYS A 94 -10.25 19.21 -2.18
CA LYS A 94 -11.19 19.94 -1.32
C LYS A 94 -11.87 21.08 -2.07
N SER A 95 -11.10 21.93 -2.74
CA SER A 95 -11.62 23.11 -3.43
C SER A 95 -12.61 22.77 -4.55
N ASN A 96 -12.44 21.61 -5.17
CA ASN A 96 -13.30 21.14 -6.27
C ASN A 96 -14.39 20.17 -5.81
N ASN A 97 -14.49 19.86 -4.50
CA ASN A 97 -15.45 18.90 -3.94
C ASN A 97 -15.39 17.55 -4.69
N LEU A 98 -14.21 16.94 -4.72
CA LEU A 98 -13.96 15.70 -5.44
C LEU A 98 -13.98 14.50 -4.50
N PRO A 99 -14.90 13.53 -4.69
CA PRO A 99 -14.94 12.31 -3.91
C PRO A 99 -13.64 11.51 -4.07
N SER A 100 -12.83 11.49 -3.02
CA SER A 100 -11.56 10.78 -3.01
C SER A 100 -11.18 10.35 -1.60
N ILE A 101 -10.36 9.31 -1.50
CA ILE A 101 -9.79 8.83 -0.25
C ILE A 101 -8.28 8.80 -0.45
N ILE A 102 -7.59 9.66 0.28
CA ILE A 102 -6.14 9.69 0.29
C ILE A 102 -5.68 8.83 1.46
N ILE A 103 -4.99 7.73 1.18
CA ILE A 103 -4.47 6.81 2.18
C ILE A 103 -2.97 7.07 2.34
N VAL A 104 -2.57 7.42 3.55
CA VAL A 104 -1.16 7.56 3.93
C VAL A 104 -0.76 6.35 4.77
N GLU A 105 0.09 5.52 4.20
CA GLU A 105 0.72 4.40 4.90
C GLU A 105 1.90 4.92 5.72
N ASN A 106 1.69 5.07 7.02
CA ASN A 106 2.70 5.59 7.95
C ASN A 106 3.37 4.42 8.66
N ASN A 107 4.51 3.99 8.13
CA ASN A 107 5.34 2.93 8.71
C ASN A 107 6.65 3.45 9.31
N ASP A 108 6.80 4.77 9.45
CA ASP A 108 7.99 5.47 9.95
C ASP A 108 9.23 5.35 9.03
N TRP A 109 9.12 4.69 7.88
CA TRP A 109 10.28 4.42 7.02
C TRP A 109 10.05 4.83 5.56
N SER A 110 11.02 5.53 4.99
CA SER A 110 11.13 5.74 3.57
C SER A 110 12.51 5.28 3.10
N LEU A 111 12.56 4.16 2.36
CA LEU A 111 13.77 3.39 2.11
C LEU A 111 14.50 3.06 3.42
N GLY A 112 15.72 3.49 3.58
CA GLY A 112 16.54 3.22 4.74
C GLY A 112 16.54 4.31 5.83
N THR A 113 15.61 5.27 5.80
CA THR A 113 15.57 6.40 6.75
C THR A 113 14.23 6.53 7.47
N GLN A 114 14.30 6.83 8.75
CA GLN A 114 13.11 7.09 9.58
C GLN A 114 12.66 8.55 9.44
N ILE A 115 11.40 8.81 9.83
CA ILE A 115 10.83 10.16 9.76
C ILE A 115 11.69 11.19 10.49
N HIS A 116 12.14 10.87 11.70
CA HIS A 116 12.94 11.81 12.52
C HIS A 116 14.31 12.14 11.92
N GLU A 117 14.83 11.32 11.00
CA GLU A 117 16.07 11.56 10.28
C GLU A 117 15.86 12.47 9.06
N ARG A 118 14.63 12.51 8.51
CA ARG A 118 14.32 13.24 7.28
C ARG A 118 13.67 14.59 7.51
N ARG A 119 12.81 14.70 8.52
CA ARG A 119 11.96 15.88 8.71
C ARG A 119 11.40 16.03 10.11
N ALA A 120 10.87 17.21 10.40
CA ALA A 120 9.99 17.41 11.55
C ALA A 120 8.69 16.60 11.40
N ASN A 121 8.06 16.29 12.53
CA ASN A 121 6.80 15.55 12.52
C ASN A 121 5.67 16.38 11.88
N ILE A 122 4.92 15.76 10.97
CA ILE A 122 3.72 16.32 10.34
C ILE A 122 2.51 15.72 11.05
N ASN A 123 1.66 16.56 11.59
CA ASN A 123 0.39 16.13 12.18
C ASN A 123 -0.71 16.16 11.11
N LEU A 124 -1.03 15.01 10.54
CA LEU A 124 -2.01 14.89 9.46
C LEU A 124 -3.44 15.23 9.91
N ALA A 125 -3.79 14.95 11.18
CA ALA A 125 -5.10 15.30 11.70
C ALA A 125 -5.30 16.83 11.74
N LYS A 126 -4.32 17.58 12.25
CA LYS A 126 -4.37 19.05 12.25
C LYS A 126 -4.33 19.65 10.84
N MET A 127 -3.62 19.01 9.93
CA MET A 127 -3.59 19.43 8.54
C MET A 127 -4.98 19.25 7.89
N ALA A 128 -5.60 18.08 8.07
CA ALA A 128 -6.94 17.82 7.59
C ALA A 128 -7.96 18.81 8.19
N GLU A 129 -7.87 19.07 9.49
CA GLU A 129 -8.69 20.05 10.19
C GLU A 129 -8.56 21.45 9.56
N SER A 130 -7.33 21.92 9.30
CA SER A 130 -7.08 23.23 8.72
C SER A 130 -7.64 23.42 7.31
N LEU A 131 -7.80 22.32 6.58
CA LEU A 131 -8.39 22.27 5.24
C LEU A 131 -9.88 21.87 5.26
N GLU A 132 -10.45 21.64 6.45
CA GLU A 132 -11.80 21.08 6.63
C GLU A 132 -12.01 19.78 5.83
N ILE A 133 -11.01 18.92 5.78
CA ILE A 133 -11.06 17.59 5.21
C ILE A 133 -11.33 16.60 6.34
N ASP A 134 -12.26 15.67 6.11
CA ASP A 134 -12.50 14.59 7.07
C ASP A 134 -11.24 13.75 7.25
N TYR A 135 -10.97 13.30 8.49
CA TYR A 135 -9.78 12.53 8.83
C TYR A 135 -10.17 11.22 9.53
N LEU A 136 -9.49 10.14 9.16
CA LEU A 136 -9.62 8.83 9.78
C LEU A 136 -8.24 8.28 10.12
N PHE A 137 -8.05 7.84 11.37
CA PHE A 137 -6.84 7.17 11.81
C PHE A 137 -7.11 5.69 12.07
N LEU A 138 -6.27 4.82 11.51
CA LEU A 138 -6.35 3.37 11.63
C LEU A 138 -5.01 2.85 12.17
N GLU A 139 -5.02 2.13 13.30
CA GLU A 139 -3.80 1.61 13.93
C GLU A 139 -3.91 0.17 14.46
N GLU A 140 -5.10 -0.42 14.42
CA GLU A 140 -5.36 -1.71 15.04
C GLU A 140 -4.87 -2.91 14.21
N ASN A 141 -4.46 -2.70 12.97
CA ASN A 141 -4.05 -3.74 12.01
C ASN A 141 -5.07 -4.89 11.88
N ASP A 142 -6.35 -4.57 12.06
CA ASP A 142 -7.44 -5.52 11.90
C ASP A 142 -8.06 -5.39 10.51
N PRO A 143 -7.85 -6.40 9.61
CA PRO A 143 -8.30 -6.30 8.23
C PRO A 143 -9.81 -6.19 8.07
N PHE A 144 -10.62 -6.76 8.99
CA PHE A 144 -12.08 -6.67 8.93
C PHE A 144 -12.57 -5.29 9.36
N GLU A 145 -12.02 -4.73 10.43
CA GLU A 145 -12.33 -3.37 10.85
C GLU A 145 -11.90 -2.34 9.80
N TYR A 146 -10.73 -2.54 9.19
CA TYR A 146 -10.25 -1.66 8.10
C TYR A 146 -11.15 -1.72 6.88
N LYS A 147 -11.59 -2.91 6.49
CA LYS A 147 -12.53 -3.08 5.39
C LYS A 147 -13.82 -2.30 5.63
N ASP A 148 -14.41 -2.43 6.80
CA ASP A 148 -15.67 -1.76 7.13
C ASP A 148 -15.48 -0.23 7.24
N SER A 149 -14.40 0.22 7.86
CA SER A 149 -14.05 1.63 7.97
C SER A 149 -13.84 2.29 6.61
N LEU A 150 -13.08 1.64 5.71
CA LEU A 150 -12.83 2.14 4.36
C LEU A 150 -14.07 2.07 3.46
N GLN A 151 -14.94 1.08 3.64
CA GLN A 151 -16.22 1.02 2.94
C GLN A 151 -17.14 2.18 3.36
N ASN A 152 -17.24 2.46 4.65
CA ASN A 152 -18.00 3.59 5.17
C ASN A 152 -17.40 4.92 4.70
N ALA A 153 -16.08 5.06 4.71
CA ALA A 153 -15.36 6.20 4.18
C ALA A 153 -15.73 6.45 2.70
N ARG A 154 -15.72 5.39 1.87
CA ARG A 154 -16.09 5.48 0.46
C ARG A 154 -17.54 5.94 0.25
N ILE A 155 -18.46 5.38 1.01
CA ILE A 155 -19.89 5.77 0.95
C ILE A 155 -20.05 7.24 1.32
N ASN A 156 -19.39 7.69 2.39
CA ASN A 156 -19.46 9.06 2.87
C ASN A 156 -18.82 10.05 1.87
N ALA A 157 -17.64 9.73 1.33
CA ALA A 157 -16.97 10.56 0.33
C ALA A 157 -17.86 10.75 -0.92
N SER A 158 -18.45 9.66 -1.43
CA SER A 158 -19.36 9.70 -2.57
C SER A 158 -20.65 10.48 -2.29
N LYS A 159 -21.27 10.27 -1.12
CA LYS A 159 -22.52 10.92 -0.73
C LYS A 159 -22.35 12.43 -0.54
N ASN A 160 -21.26 12.84 0.09
CA ASN A 160 -21.01 14.22 0.49
C ASN A 160 -20.18 15.01 -0.54
N ASN A 161 -19.71 14.38 -1.61
CA ASN A 161 -18.79 14.95 -2.59
C ASN A 161 -17.57 15.60 -1.92
N LYS A 162 -16.91 14.88 -1.03
CA LYS A 162 -15.78 15.38 -0.25
C LYS A 162 -14.60 14.42 -0.27
N PRO A 163 -13.37 14.94 -0.25
CA PRO A 163 -12.20 14.11 0.02
C PRO A 163 -12.16 13.69 1.50
N LEU A 164 -11.48 12.59 1.77
CA LEU A 164 -11.17 12.09 3.09
C LEU A 164 -9.69 11.72 3.16
N LEU A 165 -9.01 12.11 4.24
CA LEU A 165 -7.64 11.73 4.52
C LEU A 165 -7.64 10.57 5.53
N VAL A 166 -7.02 9.46 5.16
CA VAL A 166 -6.86 8.29 6.02
C VAL A 166 -5.38 8.13 6.32
N GLU A 167 -5.03 8.08 7.58
CA GLU A 167 -3.70 7.68 8.03
C GLU A 167 -3.77 6.26 8.59
N VAL A 168 -2.96 5.36 8.03
CA VAL A 168 -2.84 3.98 8.49
C VAL A 168 -1.48 3.81 9.12
N LYS A 169 -1.45 3.57 10.43
CA LYS A 169 -0.21 3.25 11.13
C LYS A 169 0.14 1.80 10.87
N LEU A 170 1.29 1.60 10.27
CA LEU A 170 1.81 0.29 9.93
C LEU A 170 3.13 0.05 10.65
N THR A 171 3.41 -1.22 10.86
CA THR A 171 4.74 -1.67 11.30
C THR A 171 5.33 -2.51 10.19
N THR A 172 6.53 -2.15 9.73
CA THR A 172 7.24 -3.00 8.79
C THR A 172 7.75 -4.22 9.53
N LEU A 173 7.19 -5.37 9.19
CA LEU A 173 7.62 -6.67 9.71
C LEU A 173 8.75 -7.21 8.86
N GLY A 174 9.73 -7.80 9.52
CA GLY A 174 10.91 -8.34 8.86
C GLY A 174 12.11 -7.40 8.89
N TYR A 175 13.27 -8.02 9.02
CA TYR A 175 14.54 -7.35 9.16
C TYR A 175 15.47 -7.79 8.04
N TRP A 176 16.28 -6.85 7.57
CA TRP A 176 17.36 -7.13 6.67
C TRP A 176 18.66 -6.78 7.39
N HIS A 177 19.49 -7.77 7.63
CA HIS A 177 20.83 -7.57 8.18
C HIS A 177 21.86 -7.68 7.05
N LEU A 178 22.49 -6.57 6.72
CA LEU A 178 23.65 -6.56 5.82
C LEU A 178 24.91 -6.58 6.68
N THR A 179 25.60 -7.70 6.68
CA THR A 179 26.92 -7.84 7.28
C THR A 179 27.99 -7.38 6.31
N ASN A 180 28.92 -6.58 6.76
CA ASN A 180 30.14 -6.21 6.04
C ASN A 180 31.29 -6.06 7.04
N GLU A 181 32.48 -5.72 6.56
CA GLU A 181 33.67 -5.57 7.41
C GLU A 181 33.49 -4.48 8.49
N GLU A 182 32.74 -3.42 8.20
CA GLU A 182 32.48 -2.31 9.12
C GLU A 182 31.37 -2.63 10.14
N ASN A 183 30.45 -3.51 9.77
CA ASN A 183 29.32 -3.92 10.60
C ASN A 183 29.19 -5.46 10.60
N PRO A 184 30.08 -6.17 11.34
CA PRO A 184 30.10 -7.63 11.37
C PRO A 184 28.80 -8.24 11.95
N ASP A 185 28.14 -7.53 12.85
CA ASP A 185 26.83 -7.92 13.41
C ASP A 185 25.64 -7.57 12.50
N GLY A 186 25.91 -6.95 11.37
CA GLY A 186 24.92 -6.50 10.42
C GLY A 186 24.28 -5.15 10.76
N LYS A 187 24.12 -4.31 9.76
CA LYS A 187 23.29 -3.10 9.86
C LYS A 187 21.85 -3.45 9.57
N PHE A 188 20.97 -3.07 10.48
CA PHE A 188 19.53 -3.15 10.25
C PHE A 188 19.13 -2.19 9.12
N ILE A 189 18.52 -2.73 8.08
CA ILE A 189 18.01 -1.94 6.95
C ILE A 189 16.58 -2.38 6.67
N ASN A 190 15.67 -1.42 6.75
CA ASN A 190 14.27 -1.63 6.43
C ASN A 190 13.99 -1.07 5.03
N TYR A 191 14.09 -1.93 4.01
CA TYR A 191 13.88 -1.57 2.63
C TYR A 191 12.52 -2.05 2.11
N HIS A 192 11.99 -1.35 1.11
CA HIS A 192 10.95 -1.90 0.23
C HIS A 192 11.48 -3.07 -0.61
N ALA A 193 12.75 -3.05 -0.94
CA ALA A 193 13.43 -4.05 -1.73
C ALA A 193 14.73 -4.46 -1.03
N GLY A 194 14.61 -5.15 0.08
CA GLY A 194 15.75 -5.79 0.71
C GLY A 194 16.26 -6.98 -0.13
N PRO A 195 17.45 -7.48 0.18
CA PRO A 195 17.93 -8.70 -0.44
C PRO A 195 16.93 -9.83 -0.18
N ALA A 196 16.56 -10.57 -1.21
CA ALA A 196 15.70 -11.73 -1.06
C ALA A 196 16.25 -12.69 -0.01
N LEU A 197 15.39 -13.22 0.85
CA LEU A 197 15.76 -14.31 1.75
C LEU A 197 16.40 -15.41 0.90
N LYS A 198 17.53 -15.95 1.35
CA LYS A 198 18.10 -17.12 0.68
C LYS A 198 17.05 -18.21 0.64
N VAL A 199 16.79 -18.77 -0.53
CA VAL A 199 15.75 -19.79 -0.76
C VAL A 199 15.85 -20.93 0.27
N ALA A 200 17.07 -21.32 0.67
CA ALA A 200 17.31 -22.33 1.69
C ALA A 200 16.73 -21.96 3.07
N ASP A 201 16.67 -20.68 3.44
CA ASP A 201 16.12 -20.22 4.69
C ASP A 201 14.59 -20.08 4.61
N ALA A 202 14.06 -19.71 3.46
CA ALA A 202 12.64 -19.63 3.19
C ALA A 202 11.99 -21.05 3.26
N LEU A 203 12.64 -22.07 2.69
CA LEU A 203 12.15 -23.45 2.70
C LEU A 203 12.15 -24.13 4.08
N LYS A 204 12.85 -23.57 5.07
CA LYS A 204 12.90 -24.09 6.43
C LYS A 204 11.87 -23.49 7.38
N LYS A 205 11.14 -22.47 6.95
CA LYS A 205 10.16 -21.77 7.77
C LYS A 205 8.77 -22.36 7.56
N VAL A 206 8.06 -22.51 8.66
CA VAL A 206 6.62 -22.83 8.62
C VAL A 206 5.87 -21.54 8.29
N TYR A 207 4.99 -21.61 7.32
CA TYR A 207 4.14 -20.48 6.93
C TYR A 207 2.71 -20.70 7.45
N PRO A 208 1.94 -19.60 7.68
CA PRO A 208 2.38 -18.22 7.61
C PRO A 208 3.35 -17.84 8.74
N LEU A 209 4.26 -16.93 8.47
CA LEU A 209 5.07 -16.32 9.51
C LEU A 209 4.20 -15.30 10.24
N ILE A 210 3.92 -15.58 11.52
CA ILE A 210 3.09 -14.70 12.34
C ILE A 210 3.95 -14.18 13.49
N GLU A 211 4.02 -12.87 13.62
CA GLU A 211 4.63 -12.23 14.78
C GLU A 211 3.56 -12.05 15.87
N ALA A 212 3.83 -12.52 17.10
CA ALA A 212 2.88 -12.44 18.22
C ALA A 212 2.74 -10.99 18.73
N SER A 213 2.16 -10.14 17.90
CA SER A 213 1.98 -8.72 18.12
C SER A 213 0.77 -8.19 17.35
N ASN A 214 0.03 -7.25 17.92
CA ASN A 214 -1.05 -6.55 17.21
C ASN A 214 -0.53 -5.71 16.02
N ALA A 215 0.77 -5.55 15.85
CA ALA A 215 1.36 -4.97 14.67
C ALA A 215 1.28 -5.90 13.44
N ASP A 216 1.08 -7.21 13.66
CA ASP A 216 0.93 -8.19 12.59
C ASP A 216 -0.56 -8.44 12.28
N PRO A 217 -1.03 -8.10 11.06
CA PRO A 217 -2.42 -8.35 10.68
C PRO A 217 -2.79 -9.85 10.68
N LEU A 218 -1.84 -10.75 10.48
CA LEU A 218 -2.10 -12.19 10.59
C LEU A 218 -2.33 -12.62 12.04
N PHE A 219 -1.65 -11.98 13.00
CA PHE A 219 -1.92 -12.20 14.42
C PHE A 219 -3.31 -11.67 14.80
N THR A 220 -3.69 -10.49 14.35
CA THR A 220 -5.03 -9.94 14.64
C THR A 220 -6.14 -10.74 13.97
N LEU A 221 -5.91 -11.35 12.81
CA LEU A 221 -6.85 -12.25 12.15
C LEU A 221 -7.22 -13.48 12.98
N GLN A 222 -6.36 -13.90 13.92
CA GLN A 222 -6.66 -15.04 14.79
C GLN A 222 -7.85 -14.80 15.74
N LYS A 223 -8.31 -13.54 15.86
CA LYS A 223 -9.59 -13.23 16.51
C LYS A 223 -10.80 -13.87 15.78
N TYR A 224 -10.67 -14.10 14.49
CA TYR A 224 -11.75 -14.53 13.59
C TYR A 224 -11.51 -15.91 13.00
N LEU A 225 -10.25 -16.27 12.75
CA LEU A 225 -9.85 -17.50 12.08
C LEU A 225 -8.88 -18.28 12.97
N PRO A 226 -9.13 -19.57 13.22
CA PRO A 226 -8.18 -20.44 13.92
C PRO A 226 -6.83 -20.50 13.17
N LEU A 227 -5.74 -20.65 13.90
CA LEU A 227 -4.39 -20.75 13.32
C LEU A 227 -4.29 -21.87 12.27
N GLU A 228 -4.91 -23.02 12.53
CA GLU A 228 -4.94 -24.14 11.59
C GLU A 228 -5.51 -23.73 10.22
N GLN A 229 -6.61 -22.98 10.23
CA GLN A 229 -7.19 -22.48 8.99
C GLN A 229 -6.29 -21.45 8.27
N LEU A 230 -5.56 -20.61 8.99
CA LEU A 230 -4.57 -19.71 8.40
C LEU A 230 -3.40 -20.46 7.77
N VAL A 231 -2.98 -21.56 8.38
CA VAL A 231 -1.95 -22.45 7.83
C VAL A 231 -2.43 -23.10 6.54
N ASP A 232 -3.64 -23.67 6.54
CA ASP A 232 -4.21 -24.30 5.33
C ASP A 232 -4.33 -23.31 4.17
N ILE A 233 -4.84 -22.10 4.42
CA ILE A 233 -4.92 -21.04 3.41
C ILE A 233 -3.52 -20.67 2.89
N SER A 234 -2.54 -20.57 3.77
CA SER A 234 -1.16 -20.25 3.42
C SER A 234 -0.54 -21.30 2.52
N ASP A 235 -0.73 -22.59 2.85
CA ASP A 235 -0.21 -23.70 2.07
C ASP A 235 -0.83 -23.75 0.66
N GLU A 236 -2.14 -23.57 0.56
CA GLU A 236 -2.83 -23.47 -0.74
C GLU A 236 -2.29 -22.32 -1.60
N LEU A 237 -2.09 -21.13 -1.00
CA LEU A 237 -1.55 -19.97 -1.69
C LEU A 237 -0.10 -20.19 -2.13
N LEU A 238 0.74 -20.80 -1.28
CA LEU A 238 2.13 -21.12 -1.63
C LEU A 238 2.22 -22.07 -2.81
N ILE A 239 1.41 -23.14 -2.84
CA ILE A 239 1.35 -24.08 -3.95
C ILE A 239 0.94 -23.37 -5.25
N LYS A 240 -0.06 -22.49 -5.16
CA LYS A 240 -0.51 -21.70 -6.31
C LYS A 240 0.60 -20.78 -6.82
N LEU A 241 1.24 -20.00 -5.94
CA LEU A 241 2.31 -19.08 -6.32
C LEU A 241 3.52 -19.81 -6.92
N GLN A 242 3.90 -20.96 -6.37
CA GLN A 242 4.99 -21.77 -6.93
C GLN A 242 4.71 -22.20 -8.38
N LYS A 243 3.46 -22.53 -8.71
CA LYS A 243 3.06 -22.89 -10.08
C LYS A 243 3.08 -21.70 -11.05
N GLU A 244 2.87 -20.49 -10.53
CA GLU A 244 2.90 -19.28 -11.36
C GLU A 244 4.34 -18.78 -11.61
N ILE A 245 5.26 -19.04 -10.68
CA ILE A 245 6.66 -18.63 -10.79
C ILE A 245 7.48 -19.61 -11.64
N SER A 246 7.12 -20.89 -11.65
CA SER A 246 7.78 -21.94 -12.45
C SER A 246 7.38 -21.87 -13.91
#